data_a270d31e72306afb76d73d2886d1bb3c
#
_entry.id   a270d31e72306afb76d73d2886d1bb3c
#
_cell.length_a   1.000
_cell.length_b   1.000
_cell.length_c   1.000
_cell.angle_alpha   90.00
_cell.angle_beta   90.00
_cell.angle_gamma   90.00
#
_symmetry.space_group_name_H-M   'P 1'
#
loop_
_entity.id
_entity.type
_entity.pdbx_description
1 polymer ?
#
loop_
_entity_poly.entity_id
_entity_poly.type
_entity_poly.pdbx_seq_one_letter_code
_entity_poly.pdbx_strand_id
1 'polypeptide(L)'
;ILPELPTDRTVHIIDFGCGKSYLTFAMYYYLKVLRHYDIRITGLDLKQKVIEDCQALADRYGYDGLQFLCGDIADYNGTDEVDMVVTLHACDTATDYALYKAVKWHASVILSVPCCQHELNRKMQCETLSGAFQYGLIKERTAALMTDAMRGQLLEMQGYKTQLLEFIDMEH
;
A
#
# COMPACT_ATOMS: atom_id res chain seq x y z
N ILE A 1 -0.96 -5.65 14.05
CA ILE A 1 0.12 -4.87 13.38
C ILE A 1 1.12 -4.36 14.42
N LEU A 2 0.69 -3.63 15.48
CA LEU A 2 1.62 -3.03 16.45
C LEU A 2 2.62 -4.01 17.06
N PRO A 3 2.27 -5.26 17.42
CA PRO A 3 3.23 -6.21 17.96
C PRO A 3 4.34 -6.63 16.97
N GLU A 4 4.13 -6.41 15.67
CA GLU A 4 5.10 -6.76 14.63
C GLU A 4 6.11 -5.64 14.35
N LEU A 5 5.87 -4.44 14.92
CA LEU A 5 6.77 -3.30 14.74
C LEU A 5 7.82 -3.24 15.87
N PRO A 6 9.09 -2.94 15.56
CA PRO A 6 10.13 -2.79 16.57
C PRO A 6 9.81 -1.65 17.54
N THR A 7 10.17 -1.83 18.81
CA THR A 7 9.98 -0.81 19.87
C THR A 7 11.29 -0.25 20.41
N ASP A 8 12.40 -0.82 19.99
CA ASP A 8 13.76 -0.53 20.46
C ASP A 8 14.60 0.33 19.49
N ARG A 9 14.03 0.62 18.33
CA ARG A 9 14.64 1.48 17.30
C ARG A 9 13.60 2.25 16.51
N THR A 10 14.05 3.17 15.68
CA THR A 10 13.17 3.90 14.75
C THR A 10 12.49 2.95 13.77
N VAL A 11 11.17 3.04 13.66
CA VAL A 11 10.36 2.30 12.67
C VAL A 11 10.32 3.07 11.36
N HIS A 12 10.73 2.43 10.28
CA HIS A 12 10.71 3.02 8.95
C HIS A 12 9.47 2.55 8.17
N ILE A 13 8.64 3.49 7.77
CA ILE A 13 7.38 3.25 7.04
C ILE A 13 7.44 3.93 5.69
N ILE A 14 7.00 3.24 4.64
CA ILE A 14 6.82 3.83 3.32
C ILE A 14 5.35 3.75 2.92
N ASP A 15 4.80 4.88 2.49
CA ASP A 15 3.45 5.00 1.94
C ASP A 15 3.53 5.32 0.44
N PHE A 16 3.28 4.29 -0.37
CA PHE A 16 3.31 4.40 -1.82
C PHE A 16 1.98 4.87 -2.40
N GLY A 17 2.03 5.91 -3.26
CA GLY A 17 0.84 6.53 -3.80
C GLY A 17 0.08 7.29 -2.73
N CYS A 18 0.79 8.00 -1.86
CA CYS A 18 0.22 8.64 -0.67
C CYS A 18 -0.84 9.72 -0.99
N GLY A 19 -0.88 10.24 -2.22
CA GLY A 19 -1.84 11.25 -2.64
C GLY A 19 -1.88 12.44 -1.68
N LYS A 20 -3.07 12.81 -1.21
CA LYS A 20 -3.25 13.88 -0.20
C LYS A 20 -2.80 13.49 1.20
N SER A 21 -2.28 12.29 1.38
CA SER A 21 -1.61 11.79 2.58
C SER A 21 -2.45 11.77 3.87
N TYR A 22 -3.77 11.69 3.75
CA TYR A 22 -4.62 11.61 4.94
C TYR A 22 -4.27 10.42 5.85
N LEU A 23 -4.01 9.25 5.23
CA LEU A 23 -3.59 8.06 5.96
C LEU A 23 -2.20 8.24 6.57
N THR A 24 -1.26 8.80 5.81
CA THR A 24 0.13 9.06 6.27
C THR A 24 0.14 9.94 7.52
N PHE A 25 -0.62 11.06 7.51
CA PHE A 25 -0.77 11.93 8.67
C PHE A 25 -1.46 11.23 9.85
N ALA A 26 -2.51 10.45 9.59
CA ALA A 26 -3.20 9.69 10.62
C ALA A 26 -2.30 8.63 11.26
N MET A 27 -1.51 7.91 10.46
CA MET A 27 -0.52 6.94 10.94
C MET A 27 0.55 7.63 11.80
N TYR A 28 1.08 8.76 11.34
CA TYR A 28 2.05 9.51 12.12
C TYR A 28 1.50 9.92 13.47
N TYR A 29 0.31 10.55 13.48
CA TYR A 29 -0.34 10.95 14.71
C TYR A 29 -0.58 9.76 15.65
N TYR A 30 -1.12 8.67 15.12
CA TYR A 30 -1.41 7.48 15.93
C TYR A 30 -0.14 6.83 16.49
N LEU A 31 0.84 6.57 15.65
CA LEU A 31 2.05 5.86 16.07
C LEU A 31 2.97 6.76 16.92
N LYS A 32 3.25 7.99 16.47
CA LYS A 32 4.19 8.89 17.16
C LYS A 32 3.56 9.55 18.38
N VAL A 33 2.36 10.13 18.23
CA VAL A 33 1.75 10.96 19.30
C VAL A 33 1.00 10.11 20.31
N LEU A 34 0.16 9.17 19.85
CA LEU A 34 -0.66 8.37 20.77
C LEU A 34 0.04 7.11 21.29
N ARG A 35 0.89 6.48 20.50
CA ARG A 35 1.55 5.22 20.85
C ARG A 35 3.02 5.38 21.22
N HIS A 36 3.60 6.56 21.03
CA HIS A 36 4.98 6.93 21.40
C HIS A 36 6.07 6.10 20.72
N TYR A 37 5.80 5.58 19.52
CA TYR A 37 6.83 4.93 18.69
C TYR A 37 7.80 5.99 18.16
N ASP A 38 9.07 5.62 18.04
CA ASP A 38 10.00 6.40 17.22
C ASP A 38 9.81 5.97 15.76
N ILE A 39 9.34 6.87 14.91
CA ILE A 39 8.97 6.56 13.52
C ILE A 39 9.49 7.59 12.53
N ARG A 40 9.76 7.10 11.33
CA ARG A 40 9.93 7.90 10.13
C ARG A 40 9.01 7.35 9.05
N ILE A 41 8.21 8.21 8.45
CA ILE A 41 7.32 7.84 7.34
C ILE A 41 7.74 8.61 6.10
N THR A 42 7.98 7.89 5.01
CA THR A 42 8.23 8.47 3.69
C THR A 42 6.99 8.26 2.82
N GLY A 43 6.32 9.35 2.44
CA GLY A 43 5.24 9.32 1.46
C GLY A 43 5.78 9.55 0.05
N LEU A 44 5.40 8.70 -0.91
CA LEU A 44 5.75 8.87 -2.33
C LEU A 44 4.49 9.06 -3.17
N ASP A 45 4.57 10.02 -4.09
CA ASP A 45 3.56 10.22 -5.15
C ASP A 45 4.21 10.81 -6.40
N LEU A 46 3.58 10.62 -7.56
CA LEU A 46 4.06 11.16 -8.83
C LEU A 46 3.79 12.66 -8.99
N LYS A 47 2.87 13.22 -8.20
CA LYS A 47 2.37 14.59 -8.35
C LYS A 47 3.17 15.55 -7.49
N GLN A 48 4.12 16.24 -8.08
CA GLN A 48 5.00 17.20 -7.41
C GLN A 48 4.24 18.21 -6.53
N LYS A 49 3.17 18.82 -7.04
CA LYS A 49 2.37 19.80 -6.29
C LYS A 49 1.75 19.22 -5.02
N VAL A 50 1.28 17.98 -5.08
CA VAL A 50 0.69 17.28 -3.93
C VAL A 50 1.75 17.02 -2.85
N ILE A 51 2.93 16.60 -3.28
CA ILE A 51 4.08 16.36 -2.39
C ILE A 51 4.52 17.65 -1.68
N GLU A 52 4.63 18.77 -2.41
CA GLU A 52 4.97 20.06 -1.83
C GLU A 52 3.95 20.52 -0.78
N ASP A 53 2.65 20.38 -1.09
CA ASP A 53 1.57 20.74 -0.17
C ASP A 53 1.58 19.84 1.09
N CYS A 54 1.85 18.54 0.94
CA CYS A 54 1.96 17.61 2.05
C CYS A 54 3.19 17.91 2.93
N GLN A 55 4.35 18.20 2.33
CA GLN A 55 5.54 18.57 3.08
C GLN A 55 5.34 19.87 3.87
N ALA A 56 4.78 20.90 3.23
CA ALA A 56 4.47 22.16 3.91
C ALA A 56 3.49 21.96 5.08
N LEU A 57 2.56 21.02 4.96
CA LEU A 57 1.64 20.69 6.04
C LEU A 57 2.35 19.95 7.18
N ALA A 58 3.23 19.01 6.89
CA ALA A 58 4.04 18.31 7.89
C ALA A 58 4.92 19.28 8.68
N ASP A 59 5.61 20.17 7.98
CA ASP A 59 6.45 21.21 8.58
C ASP A 59 5.64 22.13 9.50
N ARG A 60 4.44 22.53 9.06
CA ARG A 60 3.53 23.38 9.84
C ARG A 60 3.06 22.73 11.15
N TYR A 61 2.87 21.40 11.15
CA TYR A 61 2.49 20.64 12.34
C TYR A 61 3.70 20.21 13.20
N GLY A 62 4.93 20.45 12.75
CA GLY A 62 6.13 20.00 13.44
C GLY A 62 6.28 18.48 13.41
N TYR A 63 5.85 17.83 12.31
CA TYR A 63 5.94 16.37 12.13
C TYR A 63 7.27 15.99 11.49
N ASP A 64 8.37 16.20 12.23
CA ASP A 64 9.75 16.06 11.74
C ASP A 64 10.09 14.65 11.21
N GLY A 65 9.31 13.65 11.60
CA GLY A 65 9.45 12.28 11.10
C GLY A 65 8.67 11.99 9.83
N LEU A 66 7.96 12.97 9.24
CA LEU A 66 7.32 12.84 7.92
C LEU A 66 8.20 13.45 6.83
N GLN A 67 8.43 12.69 5.77
CA GLN A 67 9.09 13.15 4.56
C GLN A 67 8.25 12.79 3.34
N PHE A 68 8.10 13.72 2.41
CA PHE A 68 7.37 13.50 1.18
C PHE A 68 8.28 13.65 -0.04
N LEU A 69 8.27 12.67 -0.92
CA LEU A 69 9.14 12.61 -2.10
C LEU A 69 8.30 12.41 -3.37
N CYS A 70 8.64 13.18 -4.41
CA CYS A 70 8.06 12.97 -5.73
C CYS A 70 8.87 11.91 -6.49
N GLY A 71 8.21 10.85 -6.92
CA GLY A 71 8.88 9.77 -7.66
C GLY A 71 8.00 8.58 -7.94
N ASP A 72 8.48 7.72 -8.84
CA ASP A 72 7.85 6.44 -9.14
C ASP A 72 8.24 5.37 -8.12
N ILE A 73 7.28 4.54 -7.76
CA ILE A 73 7.48 3.38 -6.87
C ILE A 73 8.56 2.45 -7.44
N ALA A 74 8.55 2.23 -8.75
CA ALA A 74 9.48 1.33 -9.41
C ALA A 74 10.94 1.77 -9.25
N ASP A 75 11.18 3.08 -9.28
CA ASP A 75 12.53 3.69 -9.24
C ASP A 75 13.03 4.00 -7.84
N TYR A 76 12.14 3.97 -6.82
CA TYR A 76 12.52 4.31 -5.45
C TYR A 76 13.45 3.26 -4.84
N ASN A 77 14.64 3.69 -4.42
CA ASN A 77 15.66 2.86 -3.77
C ASN A 77 16.29 3.55 -2.53
N GLY A 78 15.55 4.45 -1.91
CA GLY A 78 16.07 5.39 -0.91
C GLY A 78 16.41 4.81 0.47
N THR A 79 16.10 3.53 0.75
CA THR A 79 16.43 2.90 2.04
C THR A 79 16.52 1.38 1.89
N ASP A 80 17.42 0.77 2.68
CA ASP A 80 17.58 -0.68 2.73
C ASP A 80 16.79 -1.33 3.88
N GLU A 81 16.30 -0.53 4.82
CA GLU A 81 15.52 -1.01 5.97
C GLU A 81 14.13 -0.36 5.98
N VAL A 82 13.12 -1.17 5.79
CA VAL A 82 11.71 -0.77 5.85
C VAL A 82 10.96 -1.78 6.71
N ASP A 83 10.32 -1.30 7.75
CA ASP A 83 9.54 -2.15 8.65
C ASP A 83 8.11 -2.35 8.18
N MET A 84 7.56 -1.32 7.56
CA MET A 84 6.17 -1.34 7.09
C MET A 84 6.02 -0.65 5.75
N VAL A 85 5.34 -1.30 4.83
CA VAL A 85 4.92 -0.72 3.56
C VAL A 85 3.41 -0.57 3.54
N VAL A 86 2.96 0.61 3.16
CA VAL A 86 1.54 0.96 2.99
C VAL A 86 1.29 1.39 1.57
N THR A 87 0.19 0.95 0.99
CA THR A 87 -0.27 1.43 -0.31
C THR A 87 -1.81 1.43 -0.35
N LEU A 88 -2.38 2.63 -0.35
CA LEU A 88 -3.82 2.83 -0.38
C LEU A 88 -4.35 3.07 -1.81
N HIS A 89 -3.56 3.71 -2.65
CA HIS A 89 -3.98 4.16 -3.98
C HIS A 89 -2.98 3.82 -5.10
N ALA A 90 -2.12 2.83 -4.90
CA ALA A 90 -1.31 2.29 -6.00
C ALA A 90 -2.19 1.40 -6.88
N CYS A 91 -2.60 1.91 -8.03
CA CYS A 91 -3.53 1.22 -8.92
C CYS A 91 -2.82 0.23 -9.85
N ASP A 92 -3.53 -0.87 -10.17
CA ASP A 92 -3.12 -1.88 -11.13
C ASP A 92 -1.73 -2.47 -10.79
N THR A 93 -0.79 -2.42 -11.73
CA THR A 93 0.58 -2.95 -11.55
C THR A 93 1.44 -2.15 -10.57
N ALA A 94 1.10 -0.92 -10.22
CA ALA A 94 1.81 -0.17 -9.19
C ALA A 94 1.71 -0.84 -7.81
N THR A 95 0.58 -1.51 -7.52
CA THR A 95 0.46 -2.37 -6.33
C THR A 95 1.51 -3.49 -6.34
N ASP A 96 1.72 -4.14 -7.48
CA ASP A 96 2.67 -5.25 -7.59
C ASP A 96 4.12 -4.77 -7.36
N TYR A 97 4.47 -3.58 -7.85
CA TYR A 97 5.78 -2.97 -7.56
C TYR A 97 5.93 -2.66 -6.07
N ALA A 98 4.89 -2.15 -5.41
CA ALA A 98 4.92 -1.88 -3.97
C ALA A 98 5.12 -3.17 -3.16
N LEU A 99 4.38 -4.23 -3.48
CA LEU A 99 4.52 -5.54 -2.84
C LEU A 99 5.91 -6.16 -3.09
N TYR A 100 6.41 -6.08 -4.33
CA TYR A 100 7.76 -6.55 -4.66
C TYR A 100 8.83 -5.82 -3.85
N LYS A 101 8.76 -4.48 -3.75
CA LYS A 101 9.68 -3.68 -2.93
C LYS A 101 9.58 -4.06 -1.46
N ALA A 102 8.37 -4.22 -0.92
CA ALA A 102 8.15 -4.64 0.46
C ALA A 102 8.83 -5.98 0.78
N VAL A 103 8.66 -6.98 -0.10
CA VAL A 103 9.34 -8.28 0.02
C VAL A 103 10.86 -8.13 -0.06
N LYS A 104 11.37 -7.34 -1.00
CA LYS A 104 12.80 -7.10 -1.18
C LYS A 104 13.45 -6.45 0.05
N TRP A 105 12.73 -5.55 0.73
CA TRP A 105 13.18 -4.90 1.96
C TRP A 105 12.92 -5.71 3.23
N HIS A 106 12.32 -6.90 3.11
CA HIS A 106 11.91 -7.73 4.25
C HIS A 106 11.02 -6.99 5.24
N ALA A 107 10.11 -6.14 4.73
CA ALA A 107 9.18 -5.41 5.57
C ALA A 107 8.36 -6.37 6.44
N SER A 108 8.31 -6.11 7.74
CA SER A 108 7.55 -6.97 8.68
C SER A 108 6.04 -6.87 8.49
N VAL A 109 5.57 -5.70 8.01
CA VAL A 109 4.14 -5.41 7.81
C VAL A 109 3.91 -4.84 6.42
N ILE A 110 2.90 -5.37 5.73
CA ILE A 110 2.44 -4.86 4.43
C ILE A 110 0.93 -4.60 4.54
N LEU A 111 0.52 -3.35 4.30
CA LEU A 111 -0.89 -2.96 4.19
C LEU A 111 -1.15 -2.49 2.77
N SER A 112 -1.92 -3.26 2.02
CA SER A 112 -2.24 -2.94 0.63
C SER A 112 -3.74 -2.87 0.42
N VAL A 113 -4.21 -1.80 -0.21
CA VAL A 113 -5.61 -1.62 -0.60
C VAL A 113 -5.68 -1.41 -2.11
N PRO A 114 -5.67 -2.48 -2.90
CA PRO A 114 -5.78 -2.39 -4.34
C PRO A 114 -7.19 -1.93 -4.74
N CYS A 115 -7.28 -0.84 -5.46
CA CYS A 115 -8.58 -0.24 -5.83
C CYS A 115 -9.02 -0.58 -7.26
N CYS A 116 -8.11 -0.99 -8.14
CA CYS A 116 -8.41 -1.36 -9.52
C CYS A 116 -7.35 -2.32 -10.07
N GLN A 117 -7.80 -3.34 -10.80
CA GLN A 117 -6.98 -4.39 -11.42
C GLN A 117 -7.47 -4.61 -12.85
N HIS A 118 -6.83 -3.93 -13.80
CA HIS A 118 -7.29 -3.97 -15.19
C HIS A 118 -6.52 -4.98 -16.06
N GLU A 119 -5.31 -5.34 -15.66
CA GLU A 119 -4.45 -6.20 -16.48
C GLU A 119 -5.05 -7.59 -16.69
N LEU A 120 -5.43 -8.27 -15.59
CA LEU A 120 -6.01 -9.60 -15.66
C LEU A 120 -7.37 -9.57 -16.38
N ASN A 121 -8.20 -8.57 -16.13
CA ASN A 121 -9.51 -8.43 -16.79
C ASN A 121 -9.38 -8.42 -18.33
N ARG A 122 -8.35 -7.73 -18.85
CA ARG A 122 -8.10 -7.69 -20.30
C ARG A 122 -7.66 -9.04 -20.89
N LYS A 123 -6.86 -9.80 -20.13
CA LYS A 123 -6.24 -11.05 -20.59
C LYS A 123 -7.06 -12.31 -20.28
N MET A 124 -7.92 -12.26 -19.25
CA MET A 124 -8.63 -13.43 -18.72
C MET A 124 -9.65 -13.99 -19.71
N GLN A 125 -9.49 -15.28 -20.01
CA GLN A 125 -10.42 -16.07 -20.79
C GLN A 125 -10.61 -17.42 -20.10
N CYS A 126 -11.85 -17.91 -20.04
CA CYS A 126 -12.16 -19.21 -19.44
C CYS A 126 -13.42 -19.76 -20.11
N GLU A 127 -13.29 -20.89 -20.82
CA GLU A 127 -14.40 -21.51 -21.51
C GLU A 127 -15.50 -21.97 -20.58
N THR A 128 -15.14 -22.54 -19.42
CA THR A 128 -16.09 -23.01 -18.39
C THR A 128 -16.91 -21.86 -17.80
N LEU A 129 -16.34 -20.66 -17.72
CA LEU A 129 -17.00 -19.46 -17.17
C LEU A 129 -17.49 -18.50 -18.27
N SER A 130 -17.51 -18.92 -19.54
CA SER A 130 -17.89 -18.05 -20.67
C SER A 130 -19.29 -17.44 -20.50
N GLY A 131 -20.24 -18.24 -19.99
CA GLY A 131 -21.60 -17.76 -19.69
C GLY A 131 -21.66 -16.65 -18.63
N ALA A 132 -20.76 -16.65 -17.67
CA ALA A 132 -20.66 -15.57 -16.67
C ALA A 132 -19.86 -14.38 -17.23
N PHE A 133 -18.79 -14.62 -17.96
CA PHE A 133 -17.89 -13.59 -18.46
C PHE A 133 -18.42 -12.78 -19.65
N GLN A 134 -19.55 -13.18 -20.22
CA GLN A 134 -20.30 -12.32 -21.14
C GLN A 134 -20.79 -11.03 -20.46
N TYR A 135 -20.96 -11.04 -19.13
CA TYR A 135 -21.29 -9.86 -18.33
C TYR A 135 -20.01 -9.18 -17.85
N GLY A 136 -19.67 -8.02 -18.45
CA GLY A 136 -18.43 -7.30 -18.17
C GLY A 136 -18.20 -7.03 -16.69
N LEU A 137 -19.23 -6.67 -15.92
CA LEU A 137 -19.14 -6.46 -14.47
C LEU A 137 -18.71 -7.73 -13.71
N ILE A 138 -19.25 -8.89 -14.10
CA ILE A 138 -18.89 -10.18 -13.47
C ILE A 138 -17.43 -10.52 -13.77
N LYS A 139 -17.02 -10.36 -15.02
CA LYS A 139 -15.65 -10.62 -15.45
C LYS A 139 -14.66 -9.71 -14.71
N GLU A 140 -14.95 -8.41 -14.60
CA GLU A 140 -14.11 -7.44 -13.93
C GLU A 140 -13.93 -7.77 -12.42
N ARG A 141 -15.01 -8.02 -11.71
CA ARG A 141 -14.96 -8.40 -10.29
C ARG A 141 -14.23 -9.72 -10.07
N THR A 142 -14.45 -10.70 -10.94
CA THR A 142 -13.72 -11.96 -10.86
C THR A 142 -12.23 -11.75 -11.07
N ALA A 143 -11.84 -10.94 -12.05
CA ALA A 143 -10.44 -10.62 -12.29
C ALA A 143 -9.79 -9.90 -11.11
N ALA A 144 -10.51 -8.97 -10.45
CA ALA A 144 -10.04 -8.28 -9.26
C ALA A 144 -9.78 -9.26 -8.11
N LEU A 145 -10.75 -10.08 -7.75
CA LEU A 145 -10.63 -11.08 -6.68
C LEU A 145 -9.52 -12.10 -6.95
N MET A 146 -9.40 -12.56 -8.20
CA MET A 146 -8.33 -13.49 -8.57
C MET A 146 -6.94 -12.85 -8.50
N THR A 147 -6.82 -11.58 -8.87
CA THR A 147 -5.55 -10.84 -8.73
C THR A 147 -5.15 -10.72 -7.26
N ASP A 148 -6.08 -10.36 -6.39
CA ASP A 148 -5.79 -10.24 -4.96
C ASP A 148 -5.48 -11.59 -4.31
N ALA A 149 -6.17 -12.65 -4.71
CA ALA A 149 -5.85 -14.01 -4.26
C ALA A 149 -4.43 -14.44 -4.69
N MET A 150 -4.03 -14.16 -5.94
CA MET A 150 -2.67 -14.44 -6.42
C MET A 150 -1.61 -13.65 -5.66
N ARG A 151 -1.86 -12.35 -5.38
CA ARG A 151 -0.96 -11.51 -4.56
C ARG A 151 -0.80 -12.09 -3.17
N GLY A 152 -1.91 -12.49 -2.53
CA GLY A 152 -1.88 -13.14 -1.22
C GLY A 152 -1.04 -14.41 -1.23
N GLN A 153 -1.27 -15.31 -2.18
CA GLN A 153 -0.50 -16.56 -2.30
C GLN A 153 1.00 -16.31 -2.55
N LEU A 154 1.34 -15.34 -3.41
CA LEU A 154 2.74 -14.99 -3.66
C LEU A 154 3.43 -14.47 -2.39
N LEU A 155 2.75 -13.66 -1.59
CA LEU A 155 3.27 -13.19 -0.31
C LEU A 155 3.43 -14.35 0.69
N GLU A 156 2.48 -15.29 0.76
CA GLU A 156 2.60 -16.49 1.59
C GLU A 156 3.81 -17.35 1.21
N MET A 157 4.08 -17.50 -0.09
CA MET A 157 5.29 -18.18 -0.58
C MET A 157 6.59 -17.47 -0.16
N GLN A 158 6.54 -16.18 0.16
CA GLN A 158 7.65 -15.41 0.72
C GLN A 158 7.69 -15.41 2.26
N GLY A 159 6.81 -16.18 2.91
CA GLY A 159 6.77 -16.34 4.36
C GLY A 159 5.86 -15.37 5.10
N TYR A 160 5.11 -14.52 4.41
CA TYR A 160 4.13 -13.64 5.05
C TYR A 160 2.86 -14.42 5.45
N LYS A 161 2.23 -13.98 6.54
CA LYS A 161 0.88 -14.40 6.89
C LYS A 161 -0.11 -13.40 6.33
N THR A 162 -0.88 -13.79 5.31
CA THR A 162 -1.79 -12.90 4.61
C THR A 162 -3.22 -12.99 5.12
N GLN A 163 -3.93 -11.87 5.06
CA GLN A 163 -5.37 -11.79 5.31
C GLN A 163 -5.99 -10.86 4.26
N LEU A 164 -7.00 -11.34 3.57
CA LEU A 164 -7.84 -10.54 2.69
C LEU A 164 -9.07 -10.12 3.47
N LEU A 165 -9.23 -8.82 3.68
CA LEU A 165 -10.27 -8.26 4.54
C LEU A 165 -11.08 -7.22 3.76
N GLU A 166 -12.38 -7.27 3.89
CA GLU A 166 -13.28 -6.16 3.59
C GLU A 166 -13.53 -5.38 4.90
N PHE A 167 -13.19 -4.09 4.91
CA PHE A 167 -13.27 -3.27 6.12
C PHE A 167 -14.27 -2.12 6.02
N ILE A 168 -14.98 -2.03 4.90
CA ILE A 168 -16.10 -1.10 4.72
C ILE A 168 -17.36 -1.93 4.76
N ASP A 169 -18.03 -1.92 5.90
CA ASP A 169 -19.39 -2.43 5.99
C ASP A 169 -20.33 -1.36 5.45
N MET A 170 -20.89 -1.61 4.27
CA MET A 170 -21.93 -0.78 3.72
C MET A 170 -23.26 -1.23 4.36
N GLU A 171 -23.54 -0.77 5.57
CA GLU A 171 -24.89 -0.85 6.11
C GLU A 171 -25.83 -0.09 5.17
N HIS A 172 -26.74 -0.82 4.57
CA HIS A 172 -27.82 -0.28 3.73
C HIS A 172 -28.96 0.24 4.59
#